data_58b98e1430cdb69ec7aa7cda475c753c
#
_entry.id   58b98e1430cdb69ec7aa7cda475c753c
#
_cell.length_a   1.000
_cell.length_b   1.000
_cell.length_c   1.000
_cell.angle_alpha   90.00
_cell.angle_beta   90.00
_cell.angle_gamma   90.00
#
_symmetry.space_group_name_H-M   'P 1'
#
loop_
_entity.id
_entity.type
_entity.pdbx_description
1 polymer ?
#
loop_
_entity_poly.entity_id
_entity_poly.type
_entity_poly.pdbx_seq_one_letter_code
_entity_poly.pdbx_strand_id
1 'polypeptide(L)'
;WVVVRSYDEFVAKITELGLDNIGYVSLDHDLGDTAMKEYFENVSPNYTLDYSNIHEKTGLDCAKWLINHFYDAHPEYLEQSRSEKKRSLYFPFPHVYVHLANPIGSANIMGYVNNFLMNEAQPQDCVRVQIEHTVE
;
A
#
# COMPACT_ATOMS: atom_id res chain seq x y z
N TRP A 1 2.16 9.45 16.18
CA TRP A 1 2.48 9.30 14.77
C TRP A 1 3.74 10.07 14.41
N VAL A 2 4.64 9.43 13.65
CA VAL A 2 5.76 10.12 12.98
C VAL A 2 5.27 10.54 11.60
N VAL A 3 5.35 11.83 11.29
CA VAL A 3 4.84 12.37 10.03
C VAL A 3 6.00 12.65 9.08
N VAL A 4 5.90 12.12 7.86
CA VAL A 4 6.81 12.40 6.75
C VAL A 4 5.99 12.93 5.57
N ARG A 5 6.62 13.67 4.65
CA ARG A 5 5.88 14.43 3.63
C ARG A 5 6.30 14.12 2.21
N SER A 6 7.20 13.17 2.01
CA SER A 6 7.63 12.76 0.67
C SER A 6 8.00 11.28 0.66
N TYR A 7 8.08 10.73 -0.55
CA TYR A 7 8.56 9.36 -0.74
C TYR A 7 9.96 9.17 -0.14
N ASP A 8 10.87 10.11 -0.39
CA ASP A 8 12.26 9.99 0.10
C ASP A 8 12.32 10.01 1.62
N GLU A 9 11.54 10.88 2.26
CA GLU A 9 11.44 10.92 3.72
C GLU A 9 10.82 9.63 4.27
N PHE A 10 9.83 9.09 3.59
CA PHE A 10 9.19 7.83 3.97
C PHE A 10 10.20 6.68 3.97
N VAL A 11 10.94 6.52 2.86
CA VAL A 11 11.98 5.48 2.73
C VAL A 11 13.02 5.63 3.82
N ALA A 12 13.51 6.84 4.04
CA ALA A 12 14.53 7.09 5.05
C ALA A 12 14.05 6.78 6.46
N LYS A 13 12.81 7.16 6.79
CA LYS A 13 12.26 6.94 8.13
C LYS A 13 11.97 5.47 8.40
N ILE A 14 11.39 4.74 7.46
CA ILE A 14 11.15 3.30 7.61
C ILE A 14 12.49 2.56 7.79
N THR A 15 13.49 2.92 7.01
CA THR A 15 14.83 2.32 7.10
C THR A 15 15.48 2.60 8.45
N GLU A 16 15.36 3.83 8.95
CA GLU A 16 15.89 4.24 10.24
C GLU A 16 15.25 3.49 11.41
N LEU A 17 13.92 3.42 11.41
CA LEU A 17 13.17 2.80 12.51
C LEU A 17 13.24 1.27 12.49
N GLY A 18 13.37 0.68 11.31
CA GLY A 18 13.23 -0.76 11.12
C GLY A 18 11.76 -1.19 10.96
N LEU A 19 11.48 -1.93 9.91
CA LEU A 19 10.11 -2.33 9.58
C LEU A 19 9.42 -3.10 10.71
N ASP A 20 10.17 -3.98 11.39
CA ASP A 20 9.61 -4.82 12.46
C ASP A 20 9.19 -4.01 13.69
N ASN A 21 9.63 -2.76 13.81
CA ASN A 21 9.28 -1.86 14.90
C ASN A 21 8.06 -0.97 14.56
N ILE A 22 7.49 -1.12 13.38
CA ILE A 22 6.39 -0.28 12.90
C ILE A 22 5.11 -1.09 12.90
N GLY A 23 4.13 -0.64 13.70
CA GLY A 23 2.82 -1.29 13.79
C GLY A 23 1.82 -0.79 12.77
N TYR A 24 1.91 0.49 12.40
CA TYR A 24 0.92 1.15 11.57
C TYR A 24 1.59 2.09 10.56
N VAL A 25 1.10 2.05 9.33
CA VAL A 25 1.49 2.99 8.27
C VAL A 25 0.22 3.60 7.70
N SER A 26 0.22 4.92 7.55
CA SER A 26 -0.89 5.65 6.94
C SER A 26 -0.39 6.34 5.69
N LEU A 27 -1.04 6.10 4.56
CA LEU A 27 -0.60 6.59 3.26
C LEU A 27 -1.62 7.55 2.65
N ASP A 28 -1.12 8.70 2.18
CA ASP A 28 -1.80 9.58 1.24
C ASP A 28 -1.29 9.30 -0.17
N HIS A 29 -2.16 9.41 -1.17
CA HIS A 29 -1.74 9.23 -2.56
C HIS A 29 -0.99 10.45 -3.08
N ASP A 30 -1.54 11.65 -2.89
CA ASP A 30 -1.01 12.87 -3.49
C ASP A 30 0.03 13.50 -2.54
N LEU A 31 1.30 13.47 -2.94
CA LEU A 31 2.42 13.89 -2.10
C LEU A 31 3.11 15.15 -2.60
N GLY A 32 2.63 15.77 -3.68
CA GLY A 32 3.26 16.95 -4.23
C GLY A 32 2.36 17.69 -5.22
N ASP A 33 2.93 18.72 -5.85
CA ASP A 33 2.16 19.69 -6.63
C ASP A 33 1.55 19.09 -7.89
N THR A 34 2.27 18.23 -8.61
CA THR A 34 1.74 17.65 -9.85
C THR A 34 0.66 16.62 -9.59
N ALA A 35 0.74 15.87 -8.48
CA ALA A 35 -0.32 14.98 -8.06
C ALA A 35 -1.58 15.76 -7.68
N MET A 36 -1.44 16.86 -6.97
CA MET A 36 -2.56 17.74 -6.62
C MET A 36 -3.18 18.37 -7.86
N LYS A 37 -2.36 18.77 -8.82
CA LYS A 37 -2.84 19.30 -10.10
C LYS A 37 -3.67 18.25 -10.85
N GLU A 38 -3.18 17.03 -10.95
CA GLU A 38 -3.90 15.93 -11.58
C GLU A 38 -5.24 15.67 -10.87
N TYR A 39 -5.25 15.73 -9.55
CA TYR A 39 -6.48 15.57 -8.78
C TYR A 39 -7.51 16.63 -9.15
N PHE A 40 -7.14 17.91 -9.14
CA PHE A 40 -8.08 19.00 -9.42
C PHE A 40 -8.51 19.07 -10.88
N GLU A 41 -7.65 18.73 -11.81
CA GLU A 41 -7.94 18.83 -13.24
C GLU A 41 -8.68 17.62 -13.82
N ASN A 42 -8.41 16.42 -13.31
CA ASN A 42 -8.90 15.18 -13.91
C ASN A 42 -9.65 14.26 -12.95
N VAL A 43 -9.14 14.02 -11.75
CA VAL A 43 -9.79 13.10 -10.82
C VAL A 43 -11.10 13.66 -10.31
N SER A 44 -11.08 14.90 -9.79
CA SER A 44 -12.26 15.53 -9.22
C SER A 44 -13.36 15.74 -10.27
N PRO A 45 -13.09 16.34 -11.44
CA PRO A 45 -14.16 16.58 -12.41
C PRO A 45 -14.54 15.36 -13.25
N ASN A 46 -13.58 14.49 -13.62
CA ASN A 46 -13.79 13.45 -14.62
C ASN A 46 -13.61 12.03 -14.11
N TYR A 47 -13.17 11.87 -12.86
CA TYR A 47 -12.89 10.57 -12.25
C TYR A 47 -11.85 9.75 -13.01
N THR A 48 -10.83 10.42 -13.51
CA THR A 48 -9.71 9.82 -14.26
C THR A 48 -8.38 10.19 -13.60
N LEU A 49 -7.41 9.29 -13.68
CA LEU A 49 -6.08 9.48 -13.13
C LEU A 49 -5.04 8.97 -14.13
N ASP A 50 -4.16 9.87 -14.57
CA ASP A 50 -3.06 9.54 -15.48
C ASP A 50 -1.73 9.83 -14.77
N TYR A 51 -1.01 8.76 -14.42
CA TYR A 51 0.27 8.86 -13.74
C TYR A 51 1.35 9.56 -14.56
N SER A 52 1.21 9.61 -15.89
CA SER A 52 2.18 10.33 -16.72
C SER A 52 2.18 11.84 -16.46
N ASN A 53 1.10 12.37 -15.87
CA ASN A 53 0.99 13.77 -15.47
C ASN A 53 1.60 14.05 -14.10
N ILE A 54 2.00 13.02 -13.37
CA ILE A 54 2.54 13.14 -12.01
C ILE A 54 4.04 12.90 -12.06
N HIS A 55 4.82 13.89 -11.65
CA HIS A 55 6.28 13.85 -11.74
C HIS A 55 6.94 13.37 -10.46
N GLU A 56 6.38 13.72 -9.30
CA GLU A 56 6.85 13.22 -8.02
C GLU A 56 6.31 11.83 -7.71
N LYS A 57 6.98 11.13 -6.79
CA LYS A 57 6.50 9.85 -6.28
C LYS A 57 5.22 10.04 -5.47
N THR A 58 4.30 9.08 -5.57
CA THR A 58 3.02 9.07 -4.86
C THR A 58 3.00 8.08 -3.71
N GLY A 59 1.88 8.05 -2.97
CA GLY A 59 1.67 7.02 -1.95
C GLY A 59 1.63 5.61 -2.51
N LEU A 60 1.28 5.43 -3.79
CA LEU A 60 1.37 4.12 -4.44
C LEU A 60 2.82 3.65 -4.55
N ASP A 61 3.75 4.57 -4.86
CA ASP A 61 5.17 4.27 -4.87
C ASP A 61 5.66 3.89 -3.46
N CYS A 62 5.17 4.57 -2.43
CA CYS A 62 5.46 4.23 -1.05
C CYS A 62 5.01 2.81 -0.72
N ALA A 63 3.80 2.43 -1.11
CA ALA A 63 3.26 1.09 -0.88
C ALA A 63 4.09 0.02 -1.60
N LYS A 64 4.46 0.26 -2.84
CA LYS A 64 5.31 -0.66 -3.61
C LYS A 64 6.68 -0.82 -2.97
N TRP A 65 7.30 0.28 -2.55
CA TRP A 65 8.58 0.23 -1.86
C TRP A 65 8.47 -0.53 -0.54
N LEU A 66 7.42 -0.28 0.23
CA LEU A 66 7.22 -0.93 1.54
C LEU A 66 7.13 -2.45 1.39
N ILE A 67 6.40 -2.93 0.40
CA ILE A 67 6.25 -4.36 0.14
C ILE A 67 7.58 -4.97 -0.32
N ASN A 68 8.31 -4.30 -1.21
CA ASN A 68 9.64 -4.77 -1.63
C ASN A 68 10.62 -4.79 -0.45
N HIS A 69 10.57 -3.79 0.41
CA HIS A 69 11.41 -3.73 1.61
C HIS A 69 11.08 -4.87 2.58
N PHE A 70 9.79 -5.20 2.70
CA PHE A 70 9.36 -6.36 3.50
C PHE A 70 9.98 -7.66 2.98
N TYR A 71 9.96 -7.90 1.66
CA TYR A 71 10.57 -9.10 1.10
C TYR A 71 12.09 -9.11 1.27
N ASP A 72 12.74 -7.94 1.22
CA ASP A 72 14.18 -7.84 1.48
C ASP A 72 14.52 -8.18 2.93
N ALA A 73 13.66 -7.76 3.86
CA ALA A 73 13.83 -8.04 5.29
C ALA A 73 13.43 -9.46 5.67
N HIS A 74 12.52 -10.07 4.91
CA HIS A 74 11.95 -11.39 5.19
C HIS A 74 11.97 -12.25 3.91
N PRO A 75 13.17 -12.62 3.41
CA PRO A 75 13.28 -13.37 2.14
C PRO A 75 12.62 -14.74 2.19
N GLU A 76 12.39 -15.30 3.37
CA GLU A 76 11.68 -16.57 3.55
C GLU A 76 10.29 -16.56 2.94
N TYR A 77 9.65 -15.37 2.84
CA TYR A 77 8.32 -15.25 2.23
C TYR A 77 8.34 -15.40 0.72
N LEU A 78 9.49 -15.20 0.08
CA LEU A 78 9.66 -15.50 -1.35
C LEU A 78 9.92 -16.97 -1.61
N GLU A 79 10.59 -17.66 -0.68
CA GLU A 79 11.08 -19.03 -0.86
C GLU A 79 10.11 -20.08 -0.36
N GLN A 80 9.29 -19.75 0.64
CA GLN A 80 8.35 -20.68 1.24
C GLN A 80 7.20 -20.98 0.29
N SER A 81 6.74 -22.24 0.32
CA SER A 81 5.52 -22.62 -0.35
C SER A 81 4.33 -21.92 0.32
N ARG A 82 3.25 -21.75 -0.42
CA ARG A 82 2.04 -21.15 0.11
C ARG A 82 1.48 -21.90 1.32
N SER A 83 1.66 -23.22 1.35
CA SER A 83 1.22 -24.05 2.48
C SER A 83 2.06 -23.81 3.74
N GLU A 84 3.34 -23.49 3.60
CA GLU A 84 4.22 -23.16 4.71
C GLU A 84 3.89 -21.78 5.28
N LYS A 85 3.66 -20.79 4.41
CA LYS A 85 3.29 -19.42 4.80
C LYS A 85 2.03 -19.40 5.67
N LYS A 86 1.05 -20.24 5.37
CA LYS A 86 -0.21 -20.29 6.10
C LYS A 86 -0.12 -20.76 7.53
N ARG A 87 0.94 -21.47 7.87
CA ARG A 87 1.12 -21.99 9.24
C ARG A 87 1.64 -20.94 10.18
N SER A 88 2.09 -19.80 9.69
CA SER A 88 2.54 -18.71 10.53
C SER A 88 1.32 -17.97 11.08
N LEU A 89 1.23 -17.92 12.42
CA LEU A 89 0.19 -17.13 13.11
C LEU A 89 0.56 -15.65 13.20
N TYR A 90 1.81 -15.33 12.95
CA TYR A 90 2.34 -13.98 13.01
C TYR A 90 2.83 -13.56 11.64
N PHE A 91 2.36 -12.41 11.19
CA PHE A 91 2.77 -11.83 9.93
C PHE A 91 3.41 -10.46 10.21
N PRO A 92 4.74 -10.32 10.02
CA PRO A 92 5.48 -9.14 10.45
C PRO A 92 5.36 -7.97 9.46
N PHE A 93 4.16 -7.60 9.10
CA PHE A 93 3.89 -6.47 8.21
C PHE A 93 2.96 -5.49 8.94
N PRO A 94 3.22 -4.18 8.85
CA PRO A 94 2.39 -3.20 9.55
C PRO A 94 0.97 -3.15 8.98
N HIS A 95 0.03 -2.69 9.81
CA HIS A 95 -1.30 -2.35 9.33
C HIS A 95 -1.23 -1.09 8.48
N VAL A 96 -1.77 -1.15 7.28
CA VAL A 96 -1.74 -0.03 6.34
C VAL A 96 -3.13 0.58 6.24
N TYR A 97 -3.19 1.88 6.52
CA TYR A 97 -4.37 2.71 6.30
C TYR A 97 -4.13 3.62 5.11
N VAL A 98 -5.18 3.90 4.35
CA VAL A 98 -5.09 4.75 3.18
C VAL A 98 -6.12 5.87 3.32
N HIS A 99 -5.67 7.11 3.18
CA HIS A 99 -6.55 8.28 3.16
C HIS A 99 -7.33 8.34 1.85
N LEU A 100 -8.58 8.76 1.93
CA LEU A 100 -9.53 8.67 0.82
C LEU A 100 -9.71 10.00 0.05
N ALA A 101 -8.83 10.99 0.27
CA ALA A 101 -8.96 12.30 -0.37
C ALA A 101 -8.92 12.22 -1.91
N ASN A 102 -8.07 11.34 -2.47
CA ASN A 102 -8.09 11.02 -3.89
C ASN A 102 -8.66 9.59 -4.04
N PRO A 103 -9.93 9.44 -4.44
CA PRO A 103 -10.58 8.12 -4.41
C PRO A 103 -9.97 7.12 -5.39
N ILE A 104 -9.49 7.59 -6.55
CA ILE A 104 -8.86 6.69 -7.53
C ILE A 104 -7.46 6.28 -7.03
N GLY A 105 -6.67 7.25 -6.58
CA GLY A 105 -5.35 6.99 -6.02
C GLY A 105 -5.41 6.08 -4.80
N SER A 106 -6.35 6.32 -3.90
CA SER A 106 -6.58 5.48 -2.72
C SER A 106 -6.96 4.06 -3.09
N ALA A 107 -7.84 3.89 -4.07
CA ALA A 107 -8.23 2.56 -4.55
C ALA A 107 -7.04 1.81 -5.16
N ASN A 108 -6.14 2.51 -5.86
CA ASN A 108 -4.94 1.91 -6.42
C ASN A 108 -3.99 1.42 -5.33
N ILE A 109 -3.80 2.21 -4.27
CA ILE A 109 -2.98 1.81 -3.11
C ILE A 109 -3.61 0.62 -2.41
N MET A 110 -4.89 0.70 -2.08
CA MET A 110 -5.61 -0.36 -1.39
C MET A 110 -5.60 -1.66 -2.17
N GLY A 111 -5.80 -1.59 -3.49
CA GLY A 111 -5.76 -2.77 -4.36
C GLY A 111 -4.39 -3.44 -4.33
N TYR A 112 -3.33 -2.65 -4.40
CA TYR A 112 -1.96 -3.17 -4.37
C TYR A 112 -1.63 -3.84 -3.03
N VAL A 113 -1.95 -3.17 -1.92
CA VAL A 113 -1.68 -3.70 -0.57
C VAL A 113 -2.54 -4.93 -0.28
N ASN A 114 -3.83 -4.88 -0.61
CA ASN A 114 -4.74 -6.00 -0.36
C ASN A 114 -4.35 -7.24 -1.17
N ASN A 115 -3.92 -7.06 -2.42
CA ASN A 115 -3.44 -8.17 -3.22
C ASN A 115 -2.23 -8.85 -2.57
N PHE A 116 -1.29 -8.06 -2.06
CA PHE A 116 -0.15 -8.58 -1.31
C PHE A 116 -0.60 -9.33 -0.05
N LEU A 117 -1.47 -8.73 0.75
CA LEU A 117 -1.95 -9.33 2.00
C LEU A 117 -2.71 -10.64 1.75
N MET A 118 -3.52 -10.70 0.71
CA MET A 118 -4.26 -11.91 0.35
C MET A 118 -3.33 -13.06 -0.04
N ASN A 119 -2.21 -12.75 -0.68
CA ASN A 119 -1.27 -13.77 -1.12
C ASN A 119 -0.32 -14.22 -0.02
N GLU A 120 0.03 -13.35 0.93
CA GLU A 120 1.07 -13.63 1.91
C GLU A 120 0.53 -13.87 3.32
N ALA A 121 -0.49 -13.12 3.76
CA ALA A 121 -0.95 -13.13 5.14
C ALA A 121 -2.14 -14.06 5.40
N GLN A 122 -2.97 -14.31 4.39
CA GLN A 122 -4.21 -15.07 4.58
C GLN A 122 -3.93 -16.57 4.64
N PRO A 123 -4.36 -17.27 5.70
CA PRO A 123 -4.35 -18.73 5.71
C PRO A 123 -5.24 -19.29 4.58
N GLN A 124 -4.80 -20.40 3.93
CA GLN A 124 -5.63 -21.02 2.89
C GLN A 124 -6.92 -21.58 3.42
N ASP A 125 -6.91 -22.04 4.68
CA ASP A 125 -8.06 -22.66 5.31
C ASP A 125 -9.10 -21.64 5.74
N CYS A 126 -8.79 -20.36 5.68
CA CYS A 126 -9.75 -19.30 5.98
C CYS A 126 -10.81 -19.24 4.89
N VAL A 127 -12.06 -19.31 5.32
CA VAL A 127 -13.18 -19.03 4.45
C VAL A 127 -13.19 -17.52 4.17
N ARG A 128 -13.19 -17.18 2.89
CA ARG A 128 -13.28 -15.78 2.45
C ARG A 128 -14.71 -15.54 2.00
N VAL A 129 -15.33 -14.56 2.61
CA VAL A 129 -16.68 -14.14 2.23
C VAL A 129 -16.55 -12.77 1.58
N GLN A 130 -17.01 -12.69 0.35
CA GLN A 130 -17.06 -11.43 -0.38
C GLN A 130 -18.51 -11.08 -0.62
N ILE A 131 -18.87 -9.86 -0.26
CA ILE A 131 -20.17 -9.30 -0.59
C ILE A 131 -19.94 -8.36 -1.77
N GLU A 132 -20.52 -8.71 -2.90
CA GLU A 132 -20.43 -7.86 -4.07
C GLU A 132 -21.62 -6.90 -4.10
N HIS A 133 -21.33 -5.64 -4.32
CA HIS A 133 -22.35 -4.65 -4.55
C HIS A 133 -22.64 -4.60 -6.05
N THR A 134 -23.79 -5.13 -6.43
CA THR A 134 -24.23 -5.10 -7.82
C THR A 134 -24.96 -3.78 -8.05
N VAL A 135 -24.42 -2.96 -8.93
CA VAL A 135 -25.08 -1.74 -9.37
C VAL A 135 -25.85 -2.08 -10.65
N GLU A 136 -27.13 -1.95 -10.55
CA GLU A 136 -28.01 -2.13 -11.70
C GLU A 136 -28.28 -0.78 -12.39
#